data_58a7cc9638c5b36c5afe954ab6aacea0
#
_entry.id   58a7cc9638c5b36c5afe954ab6aacea0
#
_cell.length_a   1.000
_cell.length_b   1.000
_cell.length_c   1.000
_cell.angle_alpha   90.00
_cell.angle_beta   90.00
_cell.angle_gamma   90.00
#
_symmetry.space_group_name_H-M   'P 1'
#
loop_
_entity.id
_entity.type
_entity.pdbx_description
1 polymer ?
#
loop_
_entity_poly.entity_id
_entity_poly.type
_entity_poly.pdbx_seq_one_letter_code
_entity_poly.pdbx_strand_id
1 'polypeptide(L)'
;HTRTRRQRQMCIRDRSHKMIGKNVFQPMGWDAFGLPAENAAIKNNVHPEEWTRKNIAHMREQLKNIGILYDWENEISTADPNYFRWEQWFFIQLLKKGLVYRKLSEVNWDPVDKTVLANEQVIDGRGWRSGALVERKEIPQWFLKITDYSDALLKDLDKLPNWPEPVKLMQKNWIGKSKGLNINFKLAERDQILTAFTTRPDTLFGVTFIAISINHSLAKELLEHNKNIKEFIEEYQKLTLSEEASSKLEKDGIFTELYCIHPLTNKKIPLWITNYVLDNYGTGAVSYTHLRAHETWSY
;
A
#
# COMPACT_ATOMS: atom_id res chain seq x y z
N HIS A 1 12.83 -23.65 6.18
CA HIS A 1 14.20 -24.23 6.25
C HIS A 1 15.31 -23.37 5.65
N THR A 2 15.03 -22.43 4.73
CA THR A 2 16.07 -21.58 4.08
C THR A 2 16.51 -20.38 4.94
N ARG A 3 15.63 -19.80 5.76
CA ARG A 3 15.97 -18.66 6.65
C ARG A 3 16.96 -19.05 7.75
N THR A 4 16.79 -20.22 8.38
CA THR A 4 17.68 -20.72 9.44
C THR A 4 19.09 -21.06 8.94
N ARG A 5 19.24 -21.49 7.69
CA ARG A 5 20.57 -21.74 7.08
C ARG A 5 21.36 -20.47 6.85
N ARG A 6 20.72 -19.37 6.38
CA ARG A 6 21.40 -18.09 6.15
C ARG A 6 21.88 -17.44 7.48
N GLN A 7 21.06 -17.47 8.51
CA GLN A 7 21.44 -16.96 9.83
C GLN A 7 22.62 -17.74 10.43
N ARG A 8 22.64 -19.08 10.33
CA ARG A 8 23.77 -19.91 10.73
C ARG A 8 25.06 -19.58 9.97
N GLN A 9 24.96 -19.38 8.66
CA GLN A 9 26.13 -19.03 7.84
C GLN A 9 26.73 -17.67 8.22
N MET A 10 25.89 -16.66 8.52
CA MET A 10 26.36 -15.36 8.97
C MET A 10 27.12 -15.48 10.30
N CYS A 11 26.56 -16.15 11.31
CA CYS A 11 27.21 -16.34 12.60
C CYS A 11 28.53 -17.13 12.50
N ILE A 12 28.61 -18.13 11.61
CA ILE A 12 29.84 -18.89 11.37
C ILE A 12 30.92 -18.00 10.74
N ARG A 13 30.56 -17.20 9.77
CA ARG A 13 31.48 -16.27 9.10
C ARG A 13 32.03 -15.23 10.08
N ASP A 14 31.15 -14.61 10.86
CA ASP A 14 31.53 -13.57 11.80
C ASP A 14 32.44 -14.11 12.88
N ARG A 15 32.14 -15.30 13.41
CA ARG A 15 33.02 -15.99 14.37
C ARG A 15 34.39 -16.30 13.77
N SER A 16 34.47 -16.83 12.57
CA SER A 16 35.70 -17.09 11.84
C SER A 16 36.52 -15.82 11.66
N HIS A 17 35.89 -14.72 11.24
CA HIS A 17 36.60 -13.44 11.08
C HIS A 17 37.11 -12.86 12.41
N LYS A 18 36.33 -12.96 13.49
CA LYS A 18 36.81 -12.57 14.83
C LYS A 18 38.03 -13.43 15.29
N MET A 19 37.99 -14.75 15.04
CA MET A 19 39.08 -15.66 15.40
C MET A 19 40.38 -15.34 14.67
N ILE A 20 40.34 -14.82 13.46
CA ILE A 20 41.53 -14.39 12.69
C ILE A 20 41.88 -12.91 12.92
N GLY A 21 41.36 -12.29 13.98
CA GLY A 21 41.70 -10.94 14.41
C GLY A 21 41.07 -9.82 13.58
N LYS A 22 40.07 -10.08 12.77
CA LYS A 22 39.35 -9.03 12.04
C LYS A 22 38.33 -8.34 12.93
N ASN A 23 38.15 -7.04 12.72
CA ASN A 23 37.06 -6.29 13.35
C ASN A 23 35.74 -6.65 12.66
N VAL A 24 34.78 -7.22 13.39
CA VAL A 24 33.46 -7.61 12.91
C VAL A 24 32.42 -6.74 13.59
N PHE A 25 31.78 -5.91 12.80
CA PHE A 25 30.70 -5.02 13.25
C PHE A 25 29.34 -5.65 12.92
N GLN A 26 28.67 -6.21 13.92
CA GLN A 26 27.33 -6.77 13.84
C GLN A 26 26.55 -6.42 15.11
N PRO A 27 26.09 -5.18 15.25
CA PRO A 27 25.35 -4.74 16.43
C PRO A 27 23.94 -5.36 16.46
N MET A 28 23.35 -5.42 17.66
CA MET A 28 21.94 -5.74 17.85
C MET A 28 21.12 -4.46 17.87
N GLY A 29 20.03 -4.44 17.07
CA GLY A 29 19.04 -3.36 17.07
C GLY A 29 17.68 -3.87 17.54
N TRP A 30 17.08 -3.18 18.52
CA TRP A 30 15.74 -3.45 19.03
C TRP A 30 14.76 -2.48 18.41
N ASP A 31 13.87 -3.00 17.58
CA ASP A 31 12.70 -2.25 17.07
C ASP A 31 11.65 -2.25 18.18
N ALA A 32 11.69 -1.23 19.02
CA ALA A 32 11.09 -1.26 20.34
C ALA A 32 9.78 -0.48 20.47
N PHE A 33 9.39 0.29 19.45
CA PHE A 33 8.07 0.92 19.38
C PHE A 33 7.05 0.00 18.75
N GLY A 34 5.79 0.15 19.16
CA GLY A 34 4.67 -0.48 18.46
C GLY A 34 3.54 -0.96 19.35
N LEU A 35 2.37 -1.05 18.76
CA LEU A 35 1.13 -1.51 19.40
C LEU A 35 1.20 -2.89 20.06
N PRO A 36 1.93 -3.90 19.53
CA PRO A 36 2.02 -5.19 20.22
C PRO A 36 2.58 -5.08 21.63
N ALA A 37 3.62 -4.26 21.83
CA ALA A 37 4.20 -4.03 23.15
C ALA A 37 3.27 -3.21 24.06
N GLU A 38 2.63 -2.18 23.51
CA GLU A 38 1.68 -1.33 24.24
C GLU A 38 0.46 -2.13 24.71
N ASN A 39 -0.15 -2.94 23.83
CA ASN A 39 -1.31 -3.76 24.18
C ASN A 39 -0.96 -4.85 25.20
N ALA A 40 0.23 -5.44 25.09
CA ALA A 40 0.71 -6.39 26.08
C ALA A 40 0.92 -5.72 27.44
N ALA A 41 1.47 -4.52 27.47
CA ALA A 41 1.66 -3.72 28.67
C ALA A 41 0.31 -3.36 29.34
N ILE A 42 -0.67 -2.91 28.56
CA ILE A 42 -2.03 -2.64 29.03
C ILE A 42 -2.66 -3.91 29.63
N LYS A 43 -2.58 -5.04 28.92
CA LYS A 43 -3.12 -6.33 29.38
C LYS A 43 -2.50 -6.79 30.70
N ASN A 44 -1.23 -6.50 30.92
CA ASN A 44 -0.50 -6.85 32.14
C ASN A 44 -0.49 -5.72 33.19
N ASN A 45 -1.19 -4.61 32.94
CA ASN A 45 -1.26 -3.43 33.82
C ASN A 45 0.12 -2.88 34.20
N VAL A 46 1.02 -2.77 33.21
CA VAL A 46 2.41 -2.28 33.37
C VAL A 46 2.63 -1.14 32.39
N HIS A 47 3.56 -0.23 32.69
CA HIS A 47 3.93 0.82 31.75
C HIS A 47 4.64 0.24 30.51
N PRO A 48 4.31 0.67 29.26
CA PRO A 48 4.89 0.12 28.04
C PRO A 48 6.43 0.16 28.00
N GLU A 49 7.05 1.21 28.51
CA GLU A 49 8.50 1.33 28.58
C GLU A 49 9.11 0.24 29.47
N GLU A 50 8.55 0.02 30.65
CA GLU A 50 9.02 -0.99 31.59
C GLU A 50 8.89 -2.40 30.99
N TRP A 51 7.73 -2.69 30.40
CA TRP A 51 7.47 -3.94 29.69
C TRP A 51 8.50 -4.19 28.59
N THR A 52 8.73 -3.20 27.75
CA THR A 52 9.67 -3.28 26.62
C THR A 52 11.11 -3.48 27.09
N ARG A 53 11.56 -2.70 28.08
CA ARG A 53 12.93 -2.84 28.63
C ARG A 53 13.16 -4.21 29.27
N LYS A 54 12.17 -4.74 30.00
CA LYS A 54 12.22 -6.09 30.59
C LYS A 54 12.33 -7.17 29.52
N ASN A 55 11.55 -7.06 28.45
CA ASN A 55 11.61 -8.01 27.34
C ASN A 55 12.92 -7.95 26.57
N ILE A 56 13.46 -6.76 26.32
CA ILE A 56 14.78 -6.59 25.70
C ILE A 56 15.86 -7.26 26.55
N ALA A 57 15.87 -7.03 27.86
CA ALA A 57 16.82 -7.66 28.76
C ALA A 57 16.74 -9.19 28.73
N HIS A 58 15.51 -9.73 28.75
CA HIS A 58 15.28 -11.17 28.68
C HIS A 58 15.75 -11.77 27.33
N MET A 59 15.36 -11.16 26.20
CA MET A 59 15.80 -11.61 24.88
C MET A 59 17.31 -11.53 24.69
N ARG A 60 17.96 -10.48 25.23
CA ARG A 60 19.41 -10.35 25.21
C ARG A 60 20.10 -11.53 25.89
N GLU A 61 19.64 -11.91 27.08
CA GLU A 61 20.15 -13.08 27.80
C GLU A 61 19.93 -14.38 27.01
N GLN A 62 18.76 -14.56 26.43
CA GLN A 62 18.50 -15.73 25.59
C GLN A 62 19.44 -15.81 24.38
N LEU A 63 19.66 -14.68 23.69
CA LEU A 63 20.57 -14.63 22.54
C LEU A 63 22.04 -14.87 22.93
N LYS A 64 22.48 -14.37 24.08
CA LYS A 64 23.83 -14.66 24.65
C LYS A 64 23.95 -16.15 24.97
N ASN A 65 22.95 -16.76 25.60
CA ASN A 65 22.96 -18.17 25.98
C ASN A 65 22.99 -19.11 24.75
N ILE A 66 22.40 -18.72 23.63
CA ILE A 66 22.50 -19.46 22.35
C ILE A 66 23.92 -19.31 21.74
N GLY A 67 24.74 -18.39 22.24
CA GLY A 67 26.12 -18.16 21.77
C GLY A 67 26.19 -17.33 20.48
N ILE A 68 25.21 -16.44 20.24
CA ILE A 68 25.26 -15.49 19.13
C ILE A 68 26.22 -14.37 19.50
N LEU A 69 27.22 -14.14 18.63
CA LEU A 69 28.28 -13.17 18.85
C LEU A 69 27.93 -11.80 18.23
N TYR A 70 26.87 -11.18 18.72
CA TYR A 70 26.62 -9.78 18.38
C TYR A 70 27.66 -8.86 19.02
N ASP A 71 27.80 -7.68 18.44
CA ASP A 71 28.55 -6.58 19.02
C ASP A 71 27.64 -5.85 20.04
N TRP A 72 27.60 -6.38 21.26
CA TRP A 72 26.75 -5.92 22.34
C TRP A 72 27.09 -4.53 22.86
N GLU A 73 28.32 -4.06 22.60
CA GLU A 73 28.77 -2.71 23.00
C GLU A 73 28.10 -1.63 22.10
N ASN A 74 27.77 -1.99 20.87
CA ASN A 74 27.11 -1.12 19.92
C ASN A 74 25.60 -1.43 19.77
N GLU A 75 25.02 -2.02 20.80
CA GLU A 75 23.58 -2.28 20.85
C GLU A 75 22.78 -0.98 20.85
N ILE A 76 21.69 -0.94 20.07
CA ILE A 76 20.80 0.22 19.97
C ILE A 76 19.33 -0.17 20.19
N SER A 77 18.52 0.78 20.64
CA SER A 77 17.06 0.64 20.71
C SER A 77 16.39 1.85 20.07
N THR A 78 15.44 1.60 19.19
CA THR A 78 14.69 2.66 18.51
C THR A 78 13.84 3.49 19.47
N ALA A 79 13.47 2.94 20.63
CA ALA A 79 12.73 3.64 21.67
C ALA A 79 13.62 4.50 22.62
N ASP A 80 14.94 4.49 22.45
CA ASP A 80 15.80 5.35 23.25
C ASP A 80 15.80 6.78 22.75
N PRO A 81 15.70 7.79 23.65
CA PRO A 81 15.72 9.21 23.27
C PRO A 81 16.96 9.61 22.47
N ASN A 82 18.10 8.98 22.76
CA ASN A 82 19.35 9.18 22.00
C ASN A 82 19.26 8.69 20.55
N TYR A 83 18.35 7.77 20.25
CA TYR A 83 18.10 7.27 18.90
C TYR A 83 17.00 8.08 18.22
N PHE A 84 15.78 8.12 18.77
CA PHE A 84 14.63 8.71 18.07
C PHE A 84 14.72 10.23 17.90
N ARG A 85 15.54 10.95 18.68
CA ARG A 85 15.81 12.38 18.43
C ARG A 85 16.35 12.62 17.02
N TRP A 86 17.11 11.67 16.46
CA TRP A 86 17.65 11.78 15.12
C TRP A 86 16.61 11.49 14.05
N GLU A 87 15.69 10.57 14.31
CA GLU A 87 14.52 10.34 13.45
C GLU A 87 13.62 11.59 13.40
N GLN A 88 13.37 12.21 14.56
CA GLN A 88 12.61 13.47 14.64
C GLN A 88 13.33 14.60 13.90
N TRP A 89 14.63 14.72 14.07
CA TRP A 89 15.43 15.71 13.33
C TRP A 89 15.34 15.46 11.82
N PHE A 90 15.49 14.22 11.39
CA PHE A 90 15.41 13.84 9.98
C PHE A 90 14.02 14.15 9.40
N PHE A 91 12.96 13.80 10.11
CA PHE A 91 11.58 14.15 9.73
C PHE A 91 11.41 15.67 9.53
N ILE A 92 11.95 16.47 10.44
CA ILE A 92 11.91 17.94 10.34
C ILE A 92 12.66 18.43 9.08
N GLN A 93 13.81 17.80 8.74
CA GLN A 93 14.52 18.16 7.51
C GLN A 93 13.72 17.83 6.25
N LEU A 94 13.04 16.68 6.23
CA LEU A 94 12.15 16.29 5.13
C LEU A 94 10.97 17.25 5.01
N LEU A 95 10.38 17.66 6.14
CA LEU A 95 9.28 18.64 6.17
C LEU A 95 9.74 20.00 5.63
N LYS A 96 10.90 20.50 6.06
CA LYS A 96 11.51 21.76 5.55
C LYS A 96 11.77 21.71 4.05
N LYS A 97 12.09 20.55 3.50
CA LYS A 97 12.27 20.34 2.04
C LYS A 97 10.95 20.14 1.28
N GLY A 98 9.81 20.16 1.94
CA GLY A 98 8.51 19.93 1.33
C GLY A 98 8.27 18.48 0.86
N LEU A 99 9.07 17.54 1.35
CA LEU A 99 8.95 16.11 1.04
C LEU A 99 7.95 15.39 1.94
N VAL A 100 7.51 16.05 3.01
CA VAL A 100 6.48 15.58 3.94
C VAL A 100 5.33 16.56 3.93
N TYR A 101 4.10 16.06 3.91
CA TYR A 101 2.89 16.86 3.95
C TYR A 101 1.81 16.15 4.76
N ARG A 102 0.79 16.90 5.14
CA ARG A 102 -0.34 16.39 5.91
C ARG A 102 -1.63 16.55 5.10
N LYS A 103 -2.43 15.51 5.03
CA LYS A 103 -3.78 15.55 4.42
C LYS A 103 -4.74 14.64 5.17
N LEU A 104 -6.03 14.88 5.00
CA LEU A 104 -7.06 13.93 5.39
C LEU A 104 -6.96 12.69 4.49
N SER A 105 -7.04 11.53 5.08
CA SER A 105 -7.07 10.26 4.37
C SER A 105 -7.98 9.28 5.08
N GLU A 106 -8.71 8.53 4.29
CA GLU A 106 -9.48 7.40 4.78
C GLU A 106 -8.55 6.28 5.27
N VAL A 107 -8.85 5.76 6.46
CA VAL A 107 -8.09 4.70 7.09
C VAL A 107 -9.02 3.63 7.62
N ASN A 108 -8.49 2.41 7.78
CA ASN A 108 -9.17 1.36 8.50
C ASN A 108 -9.02 1.62 10.00
N TRP A 109 -10.10 1.91 10.68
CA TRP A 109 -10.12 2.20 12.10
C TRP A 109 -10.68 1.03 12.89
N ASP A 110 -9.93 0.57 13.88
CA ASP A 110 -10.40 -0.41 14.85
C ASP A 110 -10.99 0.33 16.06
N PRO A 111 -12.30 0.22 16.32
CA PRO A 111 -12.93 0.96 17.41
C PRO A 111 -12.62 0.37 18.80
N VAL A 112 -12.17 -0.89 18.88
CA VAL A 112 -11.81 -1.56 20.14
C VAL A 112 -10.38 -1.26 20.52
N ASP A 113 -9.43 -1.49 19.59
CA ASP A 113 -8.01 -1.19 19.79
C ASP A 113 -7.71 0.32 19.66
N LYS A 114 -8.69 1.13 19.20
CA LYS A 114 -8.60 2.58 18.98
C LYS A 114 -7.37 2.98 18.14
N THR A 115 -7.15 2.23 17.07
CA THR A 115 -5.97 2.40 16.22
C THR A 115 -6.30 2.26 14.74
N VAL A 116 -5.39 2.77 13.91
CA VAL A 116 -5.40 2.57 12.46
C VAL A 116 -4.79 1.21 12.14
N LEU A 117 -5.44 0.47 11.26
CA LEU A 117 -4.97 -0.82 10.75
C LEU A 117 -4.48 -0.68 9.31
N ALA A 118 -3.34 -1.32 9.00
CA ALA A 118 -2.92 -1.56 7.64
C ALA A 118 -3.89 -2.55 6.96
N ASN A 119 -3.92 -2.57 5.62
CA ASN A 119 -4.83 -3.45 4.88
C ASN A 119 -4.63 -4.93 5.24
N GLU A 120 -3.38 -5.36 5.45
CA GLU A 120 -3.01 -6.73 5.82
C GLU A 120 -3.46 -7.12 7.24
N GLN A 121 -3.85 -6.12 8.04
CA GLN A 121 -4.35 -6.31 9.41
C GLN A 121 -5.88 -6.36 9.47
N VAL A 122 -6.54 -6.26 8.32
CA VAL A 122 -8.00 -6.41 8.19
C VAL A 122 -8.29 -7.76 7.54
N ILE A 123 -8.91 -8.67 8.29
CA ILE A 123 -9.28 -10.02 7.84
C ILE A 123 -10.80 -10.11 7.87
N ASP A 124 -11.41 -10.39 6.72
CA ASP A 124 -12.87 -10.48 6.56
C ASP A 124 -13.63 -9.26 7.15
N GLY A 125 -13.08 -8.04 6.91
CA GLY A 125 -13.65 -6.80 7.40
C GLY A 125 -13.47 -6.56 8.91
N ARG A 126 -12.67 -7.38 9.58
CA ARG A 126 -12.42 -7.31 11.03
C ARG A 126 -10.94 -7.07 11.33
N GLY A 127 -10.68 -6.38 12.42
CA GLY A 127 -9.32 -6.22 12.93
C GLY A 127 -8.73 -7.57 13.33
N TRP A 128 -7.55 -7.88 12.81
CA TRP A 128 -6.85 -9.18 12.99
C TRP A 128 -6.62 -9.58 14.45
N ARG A 129 -6.62 -8.61 15.35
CA ARG A 129 -6.37 -8.80 16.78
C ARG A 129 -7.63 -8.68 17.61
N SER A 130 -8.39 -7.60 17.44
CA SER A 130 -9.60 -7.34 18.25
C SER A 130 -10.79 -8.18 17.82
N GLY A 131 -10.84 -8.61 16.53
CA GLY A 131 -12.01 -9.21 15.91
C GLY A 131 -13.18 -8.25 15.69
N ALA A 132 -13.00 -6.94 16.03
CA ALA A 132 -14.03 -5.93 15.84
C ALA A 132 -14.21 -5.61 14.35
N LEU A 133 -15.42 -5.22 13.96
CA LEU A 133 -15.67 -4.67 12.62
C LEU A 133 -14.87 -3.38 12.46
N VAL A 134 -14.15 -3.31 11.34
CA VAL A 134 -13.34 -2.14 10.99
C VAL A 134 -14.24 -1.05 10.43
N GLU A 135 -14.02 0.18 10.86
CA GLU A 135 -14.72 1.37 10.38
C GLU A 135 -13.83 2.14 9.41
N ARG A 136 -14.41 2.73 8.36
CA ARG A 136 -13.72 3.73 7.54
C ARG A 136 -13.80 5.08 8.21
N LYS A 137 -12.65 5.69 8.48
CA LYS A 137 -12.55 6.98 9.17
C LYS A 137 -11.57 7.91 8.49
N GLU A 138 -12.00 9.13 8.21
CA GLU A 138 -11.08 10.16 7.73
C GLU A 138 -10.32 10.79 8.91
N ILE A 139 -9.02 10.67 8.87
CA ILE A 139 -8.14 11.32 9.86
C ILE A 139 -6.96 12.02 9.17
N PRO A 140 -6.43 13.10 9.77
CA PRO A 140 -5.25 13.75 9.23
C PRO A 140 -4.01 12.85 9.38
N GLN A 141 -3.40 12.51 8.26
CA GLN A 141 -2.23 11.65 8.16
C GLN A 141 -1.02 12.39 7.59
N TRP A 142 0.18 11.94 7.96
CA TRP A 142 1.42 12.37 7.35
C TRP A 142 1.77 11.50 6.14
N PHE A 143 2.19 12.15 5.07
CA PHE A 143 2.58 11.50 3.82
C PHE A 143 3.98 11.94 3.40
N LEU A 144 4.74 10.99 2.85
CA LEU A 144 6.03 11.23 2.21
C LEU A 144 5.84 11.22 0.70
N LYS A 145 6.39 12.21 0.00
CA LYS A 145 6.35 12.31 -1.48
C LYS A 145 7.35 11.34 -2.12
N ILE A 146 7.23 10.06 -1.84
CA ILE A 146 8.16 9.04 -2.36
C ILE A 146 8.09 8.90 -3.88
N THR A 147 6.93 9.17 -4.48
CA THR A 147 6.70 9.07 -5.93
C THR A 147 7.45 10.14 -6.74
N ASP A 148 7.84 11.25 -6.11
CA ASP A 148 8.65 12.29 -6.77
C ASP A 148 10.04 11.77 -7.19
N TYR A 149 10.50 10.68 -6.57
CA TYR A 149 11.77 10.04 -6.87
C TYR A 149 11.68 8.86 -7.85
N SER A 150 10.49 8.47 -8.28
CA SER A 150 10.26 7.26 -9.09
C SER A 150 11.10 7.25 -10.39
N ASP A 151 11.12 8.36 -11.12
CA ASP A 151 11.90 8.47 -12.35
C ASP A 151 13.41 8.44 -12.10
N ALA A 152 13.87 9.09 -11.03
CA ALA A 152 15.27 9.11 -10.65
C ALA A 152 15.73 7.70 -10.22
N LEU A 153 14.95 7.01 -9.39
CA LEU A 153 15.22 5.64 -8.96
C LEU A 153 15.30 4.69 -10.15
N LEU A 154 14.35 4.79 -11.07
CA LEU A 154 14.33 3.95 -12.27
C LEU A 154 15.59 4.14 -13.13
N LYS A 155 15.99 5.40 -13.35
CA LYS A 155 17.20 5.74 -14.10
C LYS A 155 18.48 5.30 -13.40
N ASP A 156 18.51 5.38 -12.08
CA ASP A 156 19.70 5.06 -11.29
C ASP A 156 19.95 3.54 -11.15
N LEU A 157 18.98 2.68 -11.52
CA LEU A 157 19.22 1.24 -11.63
C LEU A 157 20.35 0.90 -12.61
N ASP A 158 20.51 1.69 -13.66
CA ASP A 158 21.59 1.50 -14.66
C ASP A 158 22.98 1.82 -14.08
N LYS A 159 23.04 2.61 -12.98
CA LYS A 159 24.28 2.96 -12.27
C LYS A 159 24.71 1.91 -11.23
N LEU A 160 24.01 0.80 -11.12
CA LEU A 160 24.24 -0.26 -10.15
C LEU A 160 24.79 -1.54 -10.82
N PRO A 161 26.05 -1.53 -11.33
CA PRO A 161 26.58 -2.65 -12.13
C PRO A 161 26.72 -3.93 -11.33
N ASN A 162 26.90 -3.85 -10.01
CA ASN A 162 27.09 -4.98 -9.12
C ASN A 162 25.78 -5.57 -8.56
N TRP A 163 24.64 -5.00 -8.91
CA TRP A 163 23.35 -5.55 -8.49
C TRP A 163 22.91 -6.69 -9.43
N PRO A 164 22.38 -7.80 -8.87
CA PRO A 164 21.83 -8.88 -9.68
C PRO A 164 20.70 -8.40 -10.58
N GLU A 165 20.70 -8.80 -11.86
CA GLU A 165 19.67 -8.40 -12.82
C GLU A 165 18.22 -8.73 -12.38
N PRO A 166 17.94 -9.89 -11.73
CA PRO A 166 16.60 -10.15 -11.21
C PRO A 166 16.12 -9.09 -10.18
N VAL A 167 17.05 -8.56 -9.36
CA VAL A 167 16.72 -7.54 -8.38
C VAL A 167 16.41 -6.20 -9.05
N LYS A 168 17.20 -5.82 -10.08
CA LYS A 168 16.91 -4.62 -10.88
C LYS A 168 15.56 -4.72 -11.58
N LEU A 169 15.26 -5.89 -12.15
CA LEU A 169 13.98 -6.15 -12.81
C LEU A 169 12.80 -6.04 -11.82
N MET A 170 12.95 -6.61 -10.61
CA MET A 170 11.93 -6.48 -9.56
C MET A 170 11.69 -5.02 -9.18
N GLN A 171 12.76 -4.20 -9.03
CA GLN A 171 12.62 -2.77 -8.73
C GLN A 171 11.94 -2.00 -9.88
N LYS A 172 12.33 -2.30 -11.13
CA LYS A 172 11.72 -1.72 -12.32
C LYS A 172 10.23 -2.02 -12.42
N ASN A 173 9.85 -3.28 -12.20
CA ASN A 173 8.46 -3.71 -12.22
C ASN A 173 7.66 -3.10 -11.06
N TRP A 174 8.25 -2.97 -9.88
CA TRP A 174 7.62 -2.33 -8.71
C TRP A 174 7.33 -0.85 -8.96
N ILE A 175 8.28 -0.11 -9.56
CA ILE A 175 8.07 1.29 -9.93
C ILE A 175 7.01 1.42 -11.01
N GLY A 176 6.96 0.47 -11.95
CA GLY A 176 5.86 0.29 -12.90
C GLY A 176 5.59 1.48 -13.81
N LYS A 177 6.64 2.14 -14.33
CA LYS A 177 6.46 3.29 -15.22
C LYS A 177 5.71 2.88 -16.48
N SER A 178 4.49 3.38 -16.64
CA SER A 178 3.68 3.23 -17.85
C SER A 178 3.46 4.57 -18.55
N LYS A 179 3.23 4.52 -19.86
CA LYS A 179 2.83 5.67 -20.66
C LYS A 179 1.42 5.40 -21.20
N GLY A 180 0.57 6.39 -21.11
CA GLY A 180 -0.78 6.31 -21.63
C GLY A 180 -1.29 7.66 -22.09
N LEU A 181 -2.52 7.65 -22.58
CA LEU A 181 -3.23 8.85 -23.03
C LEU A 181 -4.53 9.01 -22.25
N ASN A 182 -4.87 10.25 -21.96
CA ASN A 182 -6.19 10.65 -21.53
C ASN A 182 -7.07 10.86 -22.76
N ILE A 183 -8.19 10.18 -22.82
CA ILE A 183 -9.15 10.27 -23.90
C ILE A 183 -10.43 10.87 -23.35
N ASN A 184 -10.89 11.94 -23.99
CA ASN A 184 -12.10 12.65 -23.59
C ASN A 184 -13.33 12.08 -24.33
N PHE A 185 -14.31 11.62 -23.58
CA PHE A 185 -15.60 11.15 -24.08
C PHE A 185 -16.67 12.14 -23.62
N LYS A 186 -17.40 12.73 -24.56
CA LYS A 186 -18.54 13.59 -24.25
C LYS A 186 -19.73 12.72 -23.83
N LEU A 187 -20.42 13.06 -22.74
CA LEU A 187 -21.71 12.43 -22.42
C LEU A 187 -22.78 12.83 -23.45
N ALA A 188 -23.56 11.86 -23.89
CA ALA A 188 -24.51 12.07 -25.01
C ALA A 188 -25.61 13.04 -24.62
N GLU A 189 -26.05 13.04 -23.38
CA GLU A 189 -27.23 13.74 -22.88
C GLU A 189 -26.92 14.87 -21.91
N ARG A 190 -25.62 15.13 -21.68
CA ARG A 190 -25.13 16.17 -20.74
C ARG A 190 -23.94 16.88 -21.35
N ASP A 191 -23.80 18.16 -21.07
CA ASP A 191 -22.63 18.92 -21.48
C ASP A 191 -21.46 18.70 -20.50
N GLN A 192 -21.06 17.42 -20.38
CA GLN A 192 -20.00 16.96 -19.48
C GLN A 192 -19.04 16.05 -20.23
N ILE A 193 -17.78 16.14 -19.90
CA ILE A 193 -16.70 15.32 -20.48
C ILE A 193 -16.23 14.32 -19.43
N LEU A 194 -16.24 13.04 -19.78
CA LEU A 194 -15.61 11.97 -19.01
C LEU A 194 -14.24 11.68 -19.62
N THR A 195 -13.19 11.83 -18.83
CA THR A 195 -11.82 11.53 -19.26
C THR A 195 -11.45 10.13 -18.81
N ALA A 196 -11.17 9.23 -19.75
CA ALA A 196 -10.67 7.89 -19.47
C ALA A 196 -9.18 7.78 -19.78
N PHE A 197 -8.42 7.13 -18.90
CA PHE A 197 -7.00 6.84 -19.12
C PHE A 197 -6.83 5.48 -19.80
N THR A 198 -5.92 5.40 -20.79
CA THR A 198 -5.56 4.13 -21.43
C THR A 198 -4.06 4.06 -21.73
N THR A 199 -3.47 2.88 -21.53
CA THR A 199 -2.11 2.55 -21.97
C THR A 199 -2.10 1.97 -23.39
N ARG A 200 -3.28 1.67 -23.95
CA ARG A 200 -3.48 1.06 -25.27
C ARG A 200 -4.37 1.93 -26.17
N PRO A 201 -3.90 3.14 -26.58
CA PRO A 201 -4.67 4.03 -27.44
C PRO A 201 -4.98 3.42 -28.82
N ASP A 202 -4.18 2.45 -29.25
CA ASP A 202 -4.37 1.66 -30.47
C ASP A 202 -5.71 0.88 -30.49
N THR A 203 -6.24 0.55 -29.31
CA THR A 203 -7.50 -0.18 -29.19
C THR A 203 -8.75 0.72 -29.21
N LEU A 204 -8.59 2.04 -29.32
CA LEU A 204 -9.68 3.01 -29.20
C LEU A 204 -10.85 2.73 -30.17
N PHE A 205 -10.55 2.36 -31.42
CA PHE A 205 -11.60 2.05 -32.41
C PHE A 205 -12.51 0.89 -32.03
N GLY A 206 -11.99 -0.03 -31.21
CA GLY A 206 -12.71 -1.22 -30.75
C GLY A 206 -13.44 -1.02 -29.42
N VAL A 207 -13.48 0.19 -28.85
CA VAL A 207 -14.15 0.45 -27.58
C VAL A 207 -15.64 0.21 -27.69
N THR A 208 -16.17 -0.64 -26.81
CA THR A 208 -17.58 -1.02 -26.77
C THR A 208 -18.31 -0.46 -25.56
N PHE A 209 -17.63 -0.15 -24.47
CA PHE A 209 -18.20 0.49 -23.28
C PHE A 209 -17.12 1.24 -22.49
N ILE A 210 -17.57 2.14 -21.62
CA ILE A 210 -16.73 2.81 -20.61
C ILE A 210 -17.18 2.35 -19.25
N ALA A 211 -16.21 2.07 -18.37
CA ALA A 211 -16.46 1.75 -16.98
C ALA A 211 -15.82 2.81 -16.08
N ILE A 212 -16.55 3.21 -15.05
CA ILE A 212 -16.06 4.08 -13.97
C ILE A 212 -16.08 3.31 -12.65
N SER A 213 -15.19 3.73 -11.74
CA SER A 213 -15.13 3.20 -10.39
C SER A 213 -16.41 3.54 -9.61
N ILE A 214 -16.73 2.71 -8.60
CA ILE A 214 -17.82 2.95 -7.64
C ILE A 214 -17.64 4.25 -6.84
N ASN A 215 -16.40 4.74 -6.69
CA ASN A 215 -16.08 5.97 -5.96
C ASN A 215 -15.90 7.20 -6.87
N HIS A 216 -16.03 7.03 -8.20
CA HIS A 216 -15.90 8.13 -9.14
C HIS A 216 -16.93 9.23 -8.87
N SER A 217 -16.56 10.51 -9.10
CA SER A 217 -17.46 11.65 -8.85
C SER A 217 -18.81 11.54 -9.54
N LEU A 218 -18.83 11.09 -10.80
CA LEU A 218 -20.05 10.85 -11.56
C LEU A 218 -20.88 9.69 -10.96
N ALA A 219 -20.27 8.65 -10.43
CA ALA A 219 -20.97 7.57 -9.76
C ALA A 219 -21.66 8.06 -8.48
N LYS A 220 -21.00 8.92 -7.72
CA LYS A 220 -21.56 9.58 -6.52
C LYS A 220 -22.74 10.50 -6.86
N GLU A 221 -22.68 11.21 -7.98
CA GLU A 221 -23.81 12.02 -8.46
C GLU A 221 -25.03 11.16 -8.82
N LEU A 222 -24.80 10.06 -9.54
CA LEU A 222 -25.87 9.15 -9.99
C LEU A 222 -26.51 8.38 -8.83
N LEU A 223 -25.77 8.11 -7.76
CA LEU A 223 -26.26 7.46 -6.54
C LEU A 223 -27.45 8.21 -5.91
N GLU A 224 -27.48 9.55 -6.01
CA GLU A 224 -28.55 10.36 -5.44
C GLU A 224 -29.90 10.23 -6.20
N HIS A 225 -29.85 9.80 -7.46
CA HIS A 225 -31.01 9.82 -8.37
C HIS A 225 -31.48 8.43 -8.84
N ASN A 226 -30.70 7.35 -8.57
CA ASN A 226 -31.02 6.00 -9.01
C ASN A 226 -30.84 4.98 -7.87
N LYS A 227 -31.96 4.38 -7.43
CA LYS A 227 -31.98 3.43 -6.32
C LYS A 227 -31.14 2.18 -6.58
N ASN A 228 -31.16 1.65 -7.80
CA ASN A 228 -30.40 0.43 -8.14
C ASN A 228 -28.89 0.70 -8.09
N ILE A 229 -28.45 1.86 -8.57
CA ILE A 229 -27.05 2.30 -8.50
C ILE A 229 -26.64 2.46 -7.04
N LYS A 230 -27.52 3.01 -6.21
CA LYS A 230 -27.26 3.17 -4.77
C LYS A 230 -27.06 1.82 -4.09
N GLU A 231 -27.96 0.87 -4.29
CA GLU A 231 -27.88 -0.48 -3.72
C GLU A 231 -26.59 -1.19 -4.17
N PHE A 232 -26.24 -1.11 -5.45
CA PHE A 232 -25.00 -1.67 -6.00
C PHE A 232 -23.75 -1.08 -5.34
N ILE A 233 -23.64 0.25 -5.24
CA ILE A 233 -22.48 0.91 -4.67
C ILE A 233 -22.35 0.60 -3.16
N GLU A 234 -23.47 0.64 -2.41
CA GLU A 234 -23.46 0.32 -0.97
C GLU A 234 -23.07 -1.14 -0.71
N GLU A 235 -23.48 -2.08 -1.54
CA GLU A 235 -23.09 -3.49 -1.45
C GLU A 235 -21.57 -3.65 -1.61
N TYR A 236 -21.02 -3.12 -2.71
CA TYR A 236 -19.60 -3.27 -3.00
C TYR A 236 -18.69 -2.43 -2.10
N GLN A 237 -19.14 -1.30 -1.58
CA GLN A 237 -18.39 -0.56 -0.55
C GLN A 237 -18.22 -1.35 0.74
N LYS A 238 -19.20 -2.16 1.13
CA LYS A 238 -19.10 -3.05 2.30
C LYS A 238 -18.15 -4.23 2.05
N LEU A 239 -18.10 -4.75 0.82
CA LEU A 239 -17.27 -5.89 0.44
C LEU A 239 -15.80 -5.50 0.18
N THR A 240 -15.51 -4.28 -0.25
CA THR A 240 -14.16 -3.80 -0.62
C THR A 240 -13.34 -3.26 0.57
N LEU A 241 -13.54 -3.80 1.77
CA LEU A 241 -12.77 -3.39 2.96
C LEU A 241 -11.28 -3.79 2.90
N SER A 242 -10.87 -4.68 1.96
CA SER A 242 -9.45 -4.99 1.71
C SER A 242 -9.17 -5.16 0.22
N GLU A 243 -7.97 -4.80 -0.24
CA GLU A 243 -7.52 -5.01 -1.63
C GLU A 243 -7.52 -6.50 -2.03
N GLU A 244 -7.22 -7.40 -1.08
CA GLU A 244 -7.25 -8.85 -1.29
C GLU A 244 -8.70 -9.36 -1.47
N ALA A 245 -9.66 -8.83 -0.73
CA ALA A 245 -11.07 -9.15 -0.91
C ALA A 245 -11.56 -8.62 -2.26
N SER A 246 -11.19 -7.40 -2.62
CA SER A 246 -11.51 -6.79 -3.91
C SER A 246 -10.99 -7.60 -5.09
N SER A 247 -9.77 -8.15 -5.00
CA SER A 247 -9.17 -8.96 -6.07
C SER A 247 -9.82 -10.34 -6.27
N LYS A 248 -10.53 -10.84 -5.25
CA LYS A 248 -11.24 -12.14 -5.28
C LYS A 248 -12.71 -12.01 -5.65
N LEU A 249 -13.25 -10.78 -5.67
CA LEU A 249 -14.64 -10.55 -6.06
C LEU A 249 -14.82 -10.85 -7.55
N GLU A 250 -15.95 -11.45 -7.88
CA GLU A 250 -16.39 -11.58 -9.26
C GLU A 250 -16.57 -10.19 -9.86
N LYS A 251 -16.09 -10.02 -11.09
CA LYS A 251 -16.19 -8.74 -11.81
C LYS A 251 -17.66 -8.47 -12.13
N ASP A 252 -18.16 -7.39 -11.60
CA ASP A 252 -19.56 -6.99 -11.75
C ASP A 252 -19.69 -5.51 -12.07
N GLY A 253 -20.85 -5.11 -12.62
CA GLY A 253 -21.12 -3.73 -12.98
C GLY A 253 -22.58 -3.45 -13.25
N ILE A 254 -22.98 -2.21 -12.99
CA ILE A 254 -24.33 -1.73 -13.27
C ILE A 254 -24.32 -0.70 -14.38
N PHE A 255 -25.25 -0.84 -15.33
CA PHE A 255 -25.45 0.14 -16.40
C PHE A 255 -26.06 1.43 -15.84
N THR A 256 -25.47 2.58 -16.21
CA THR A 256 -25.90 3.89 -15.69
C THR A 256 -27.06 4.51 -16.43
N GLU A 257 -27.52 3.90 -17.51
CA GLU A 257 -28.47 4.46 -18.50
C GLU A 257 -27.92 5.67 -19.29
N LEU A 258 -26.64 6.04 -19.01
CA LEU A 258 -25.95 7.09 -19.75
C LEU A 258 -25.08 6.51 -20.86
N TYR A 259 -24.89 7.31 -21.90
CA TYR A 259 -24.02 6.98 -23.03
C TYR A 259 -22.95 8.03 -23.21
N CYS A 260 -21.78 7.59 -23.61
CA CYS A 260 -20.69 8.46 -24.07
C CYS A 260 -20.60 8.46 -25.59
N ILE A 261 -20.14 9.55 -26.14
CA ILE A 261 -19.87 9.67 -27.59
C ILE A 261 -18.42 9.28 -27.84
N HIS A 262 -18.23 8.27 -28.67
CA HIS A 262 -16.90 7.83 -29.09
C HIS A 262 -16.22 8.94 -29.91
N PRO A 263 -15.02 9.42 -29.53
CA PRO A 263 -14.41 10.62 -30.06
C PRO A 263 -14.04 10.54 -31.55
N LEU A 264 -13.84 9.33 -32.09
CA LEU A 264 -13.43 9.14 -33.49
C LEU A 264 -14.58 8.68 -34.39
N THR A 265 -15.50 7.86 -33.84
CA THR A 265 -16.59 7.24 -34.64
C THR A 265 -17.95 7.91 -34.47
N ASN A 266 -18.07 8.81 -33.49
CA ASN A 266 -19.31 9.46 -33.08
C ASN A 266 -20.45 8.48 -32.66
N LYS A 267 -20.12 7.22 -32.43
CA LYS A 267 -21.09 6.23 -31.94
C LYS A 267 -21.36 6.42 -30.45
N LYS A 268 -22.59 6.18 -30.03
CA LYS A 268 -22.96 6.08 -28.61
C LYS A 268 -22.43 4.78 -28.05
N ILE A 269 -21.69 4.84 -26.92
CA ILE A 269 -21.17 3.70 -26.15
C ILE A 269 -21.69 3.78 -24.74
N PRO A 270 -22.15 2.65 -24.13
CA PRO A 270 -22.73 2.65 -22.79
C PRO A 270 -21.69 2.94 -21.71
N LEU A 271 -22.16 3.60 -20.66
CA LEU A 271 -21.38 3.89 -19.46
C LEU A 271 -21.82 2.98 -18.31
N TRP A 272 -20.85 2.33 -17.66
CA TRP A 272 -21.08 1.39 -16.57
C TRP A 272 -20.36 1.85 -15.30
N ILE A 273 -20.93 1.59 -14.14
CA ILE A 273 -20.23 1.64 -12.84
C ILE A 273 -19.83 0.21 -12.51
N THR A 274 -18.56 0.00 -12.12
CA THR A 274 -18.02 -1.36 -11.91
C THR A 274 -17.20 -1.46 -10.63
N ASN A 275 -17.13 -2.66 -10.05
CA ASN A 275 -16.39 -2.96 -8.85
C ASN A 275 -14.89 -3.22 -9.09
N TYR A 276 -14.44 -3.32 -10.34
CA TYR A 276 -13.08 -3.67 -10.74
C TYR A 276 -12.26 -2.52 -11.33
N VAL A 277 -12.84 -1.35 -11.54
CA VAL A 277 -12.08 -0.14 -11.91
C VAL A 277 -11.58 0.52 -10.64
N LEU A 278 -10.25 0.72 -10.57
CA LEU A 278 -9.60 1.32 -9.40
C LEU A 278 -9.65 2.86 -9.47
N ASP A 279 -9.93 3.51 -8.34
CA ASP A 279 -10.02 4.97 -8.23
C ASP A 279 -8.69 5.67 -8.52
N ASN A 280 -7.59 5.06 -8.11
CA ASN A 280 -6.24 5.57 -8.23
C ASN A 280 -5.56 5.22 -9.57
N TYR A 281 -6.25 4.49 -10.46
CA TYR A 281 -5.73 4.20 -11.79
C TYR A 281 -6.21 5.27 -12.79
N GLY A 282 -5.27 6.12 -13.20
CA GLY A 282 -5.55 7.22 -14.12
C GLY A 282 -6.60 8.20 -13.55
N THR A 283 -7.75 8.23 -14.19
CA THR A 283 -8.89 9.11 -13.84
C THR A 283 -10.02 8.39 -13.09
N GLY A 284 -9.84 7.11 -12.74
CA GLY A 284 -10.94 6.26 -12.22
C GLY A 284 -11.98 5.90 -13.30
N ALA A 285 -11.64 6.13 -14.59
CA ALA A 285 -12.46 5.75 -15.74
C ALA A 285 -11.60 5.04 -16.79
N VAL A 286 -12.09 3.93 -17.33
CA VAL A 286 -11.38 3.07 -18.29
C VAL A 286 -12.29 2.70 -19.44
N SER A 287 -11.74 2.69 -20.66
CA SER A 287 -12.44 2.25 -21.87
C SER A 287 -12.13 0.78 -22.15
N TYR A 288 -13.16 -0.01 -22.47
CA TYR A 288 -13.06 -1.44 -22.71
C TYR A 288 -13.47 -1.80 -24.13
N THR A 289 -12.68 -2.71 -24.75
CA THR A 289 -13.01 -3.27 -26.07
C THR A 289 -13.87 -4.52 -25.95
N HIS A 290 -13.65 -5.30 -24.86
CA HIS A 290 -14.37 -6.54 -24.60
C HIS A 290 -14.21 -6.95 -23.14
N LEU A 291 -15.26 -7.52 -22.52
CA LEU A 291 -15.14 -8.21 -21.24
C LEU A 291 -14.51 -9.59 -21.48
N ARG A 292 -13.19 -9.71 -21.33
CA ARG A 292 -12.55 -11.02 -21.30
C ARG A 292 -12.65 -11.58 -19.88
N ALA A 293 -13.14 -12.81 -19.79
CA ALA A 293 -13.28 -13.54 -18.53
C ALA A 293 -11.94 -13.84 -17.79
N HIS A 294 -10.78 -13.52 -18.38
CA HIS A 294 -9.47 -13.95 -17.89
C HIS A 294 -8.35 -12.92 -18.12
N GLU A 295 -8.60 -11.63 -17.96
CA GLU A 295 -7.48 -10.72 -17.70
C GLU A 295 -7.17 -10.76 -16.20
N THR A 296 -6.59 -11.87 -15.77
CA THR A 296 -5.85 -11.93 -14.52
C THR A 296 -4.58 -11.14 -14.73
N TRP A 297 -4.45 -10.04 -14.02
CA TRP A 297 -3.21 -9.30 -13.93
C TRP A 297 -2.17 -10.16 -13.21
N SER A 298 -1.27 -10.75 -13.95
CA SER A 298 -0.02 -11.23 -13.40
C SER A 298 1.00 -10.09 -13.51
N TYR A 299 1.18 -9.37 -12.44
CA TYR A 299 2.34 -8.50 -12.20
C TYR A 299 3.02 -8.95 -10.93
#